data_cef9f02af5725051827a177f09ff2a5a
#
_entry.id   cef9f02af5725051827a177f09ff2a5a
#
_cell.length_a   1.000
_cell.length_b   1.000
_cell.length_c   1.000
_cell.angle_alpha   90.00
_cell.angle_beta   90.00
_cell.angle_gamma   90.00
#
_symmetry.space_group_name_H-M   'P 1'
#
loop_
_entity.id
_entity.type
_entity.pdbx_description
1 polymer ?
#
loop_
_entity_poly.entity_id
_entity_poly.type
_entity_poly.pdbx_seq_one_letter_code
_entity_poly.pdbx_strand_id
1 'polypeptide(L)'
;MSDIPAASSVSGSADPRVAQRWDETACVRARNPLQGWLDSQLLFGEVFQARLSGAPHRNWLEGLMTRGGVPKGGRWASLGCGAAGEEMGAARLGLFESLVGFDASPASLELARRSTAAEGLHQLTFEPIDLDDFTLPPGAFDVILMNMALHHVRELPAGLEAVRRGLAPGGALLLNEFVGPRQFQYPEAQLETVRALLAALPESLRRDTANGVLKRDYAVWPVDFWNQVDPSEAIRSDLILSEVERRFEITVRVDYGGTVLNLLLENIIHNFDSEDEKDAAILRLLAAFEVVLVDSGFLDSDFTAIVARPLAEAREVPPGGFAPSTRLGEVALASPRGAGAAAREIAALRAELATMRSSRGWRWLQALRGLVGRRW
;
A
#
# COMPACT_ATOMS: atom_id res chain seq x y z
N MET A 1 18.15 25.68 -16.49
CA MET A 1 16.92 25.47 -15.69
C MET A 1 15.76 25.69 -16.66
N SER A 2 15.18 24.64 -17.22
CA SER A 2 13.95 24.75 -18.02
C SER A 2 12.79 24.88 -17.05
N ASP A 3 12.09 26.02 -17.11
CA ASP A 3 10.91 26.26 -16.33
C ASP A 3 9.89 25.14 -16.57
N ILE A 4 9.59 24.36 -15.53
CA ILE A 4 8.47 23.43 -15.54
C ILE A 4 7.22 24.31 -15.46
N PRO A 5 6.28 24.23 -16.44
CA PRO A 5 5.06 25.01 -16.35
C PRO A 5 4.30 24.62 -15.08
N ALA A 6 3.77 25.59 -14.34
CA ALA A 6 3.04 25.36 -13.11
C ALA A 6 1.82 24.46 -13.34
N ALA A 7 1.57 23.54 -12.42
CA ALA A 7 0.29 22.85 -12.33
C ALA A 7 -0.78 23.90 -11.94
N SER A 8 -1.98 23.77 -12.46
CA SER A 8 -3.08 24.63 -12.07
C SER A 8 -4.20 23.83 -11.40
N SER A 9 -4.67 24.28 -10.25
CA SER A 9 -5.96 23.85 -9.71
C SER A 9 -7.08 24.55 -10.48
N VAL A 10 -8.03 23.80 -10.97
CA VAL A 10 -9.24 24.33 -11.60
C VAL A 10 -10.23 24.58 -10.47
N SER A 11 -10.30 25.83 -10.04
CA SER A 11 -11.26 26.45 -9.09
C SER A 11 -12.28 25.54 -8.38
N GLY A 12 -11.87 24.85 -7.36
CA GLY A 12 -12.70 24.29 -6.32
C GLY A 12 -11.89 24.37 -5.04
N SER A 13 -12.43 24.90 -3.95
CA SER A 13 -11.70 24.90 -2.68
C SER A 13 -11.65 23.45 -2.18
N ALA A 14 -10.44 22.92 -1.96
CA ALA A 14 -10.24 21.67 -1.24
C ALA A 14 -11.08 21.67 0.05
N ASP A 15 -11.66 20.55 0.42
CA ASP A 15 -12.40 20.47 1.69
C ASP A 15 -11.45 20.87 2.82
N PRO A 16 -11.70 22.00 3.54
CA PRO A 16 -10.77 22.50 4.54
C PRO A 16 -10.51 21.51 5.66
N ARG A 17 -11.40 20.53 5.89
CA ARG A 17 -11.23 19.47 6.87
C ARG A 17 -10.09 18.52 6.48
N VAL A 18 -9.91 18.27 5.19
CA VAL A 18 -8.82 17.41 4.68
C VAL A 18 -7.47 18.08 4.96
N ALA A 19 -7.28 19.33 4.54
CA ALA A 19 -6.03 20.07 4.80
C ALA A 19 -5.75 20.20 6.31
N GLN A 20 -6.76 20.54 7.12
CA GLN A 20 -6.62 20.62 8.58
C GLN A 20 -6.20 19.28 9.20
N ARG A 21 -6.80 18.18 8.76
CA ARG A 21 -6.46 16.82 9.25
C ARG A 21 -5.00 16.48 8.98
N TRP A 22 -4.50 16.81 7.79
CA TRP A 22 -3.11 16.55 7.43
C TRP A 22 -2.13 17.45 8.16
N ASP A 23 -2.49 18.70 8.43
CA ASP A 23 -1.70 19.60 9.29
C ASP A 23 -1.56 19.03 10.71
N GLU A 24 -2.66 18.52 11.28
CA GLU A 24 -2.67 17.87 12.60
C GLU A 24 -1.85 16.57 12.60
N THR A 25 -2.00 15.75 11.56
CA THR A 25 -1.27 14.47 11.40
C THR A 25 0.23 14.69 11.28
N ALA A 26 0.68 15.69 10.52
CA ALA A 26 2.10 16.05 10.43
C ALA A 26 2.69 16.39 11.81
N CYS A 27 1.94 17.12 12.64
CA CYS A 27 2.36 17.46 14.00
C CYS A 27 2.41 16.23 14.94
N VAL A 28 1.49 15.27 14.79
CA VAL A 28 1.44 14.06 15.62
C VAL A 28 2.57 13.09 15.24
N ARG A 29 2.78 12.84 13.95
CA ARG A 29 3.86 11.96 13.47
C ARG A 29 5.25 12.47 13.88
N ALA A 30 5.45 13.78 13.94
CA ALA A 30 6.69 14.36 14.43
C ALA A 30 6.96 14.06 15.93
N ARG A 31 5.91 13.75 16.72
CA ARG A 31 6.00 13.48 18.16
C ARG A 31 5.98 12.00 18.52
N ASN A 32 5.36 11.18 17.70
CA ASN A 32 5.26 9.72 17.90
C ASN A 32 5.42 8.98 16.57
N PRO A 33 6.67 8.61 16.20
CA PRO A 33 6.95 8.00 14.91
C PRO A 33 6.43 6.57 14.75
N LEU A 34 6.29 5.79 15.83
CA LEU A 34 5.94 4.37 15.78
C LEU A 34 4.42 4.18 15.94
N GLN A 35 3.66 4.27 14.86
CA GLN A 35 2.19 4.12 14.89
C GLN A 35 1.67 2.93 14.08
N GLY A 36 2.38 2.50 13.06
CA GLY A 36 1.97 1.45 12.16
C GLY A 36 2.98 0.32 11.99
N TRP A 37 2.59 -0.74 11.34
CA TRP A 37 3.42 -1.92 11.16
C TRP A 37 4.72 -1.64 10.36
N LEU A 38 4.68 -0.72 9.40
CA LEU A 38 5.86 -0.31 8.61
C LEU A 38 6.81 0.63 9.36
N ASP A 39 6.42 1.15 10.52
CA ASP A 39 7.32 1.89 11.40
C ASP A 39 8.32 0.95 12.11
N SER A 40 8.08 -0.35 12.14
CA SER A 40 9.06 -1.34 12.55
C SER A 40 10.19 -1.45 11.53
N GLN A 41 11.43 -1.18 11.96
CA GLN A 41 12.63 -1.30 11.12
C GLN A 41 12.78 -2.72 10.54
N LEU A 42 12.43 -3.75 11.31
CA LEU A 42 12.46 -5.13 10.89
C LEU A 42 11.44 -5.39 9.77
N LEU A 43 10.17 -5.04 9.99
CA LEU A 43 9.12 -5.28 9.00
C LEU A 43 9.32 -4.42 7.75
N PHE A 44 9.75 -3.18 7.92
CA PHE A 44 10.05 -2.32 6.78
C PHE A 44 11.21 -2.87 5.93
N GLY A 45 12.33 -3.22 6.56
CA GLY A 45 13.52 -3.70 5.85
C GLY A 45 13.38 -5.14 5.32
N GLU A 46 13.00 -6.07 6.18
CA GLU A 46 13.01 -7.50 5.85
C GLU A 46 11.75 -7.97 5.10
N VAL A 47 10.62 -7.27 5.27
CA VAL A 47 9.35 -7.65 4.63
C VAL A 47 9.01 -6.71 3.47
N PHE A 48 8.72 -5.44 3.76
CA PHE A 48 8.27 -4.48 2.75
C PHE A 48 9.33 -4.22 1.69
N GLN A 49 10.54 -3.79 2.10
CA GLN A 49 11.61 -3.54 1.13
C GLN A 49 12.02 -4.81 0.37
N ALA A 50 12.15 -5.94 1.06
CA ALA A 50 12.51 -7.19 0.43
C ALA A 50 11.48 -7.63 -0.63
N ARG A 51 10.20 -7.51 -0.34
CA ARG A 51 9.13 -7.89 -1.26
C ARG A 51 9.10 -6.99 -2.50
N LEU A 52 9.27 -5.70 -2.32
CA LEU A 52 9.26 -4.73 -3.42
C LEU A 52 10.54 -4.73 -4.25
N SER A 53 11.70 -4.78 -3.61
CA SER A 53 12.99 -4.69 -4.28
C SER A 53 13.62 -6.05 -4.65
N GLY A 54 13.14 -7.13 -4.04
CA GLY A 54 13.74 -8.47 -4.16
C GLY A 54 14.92 -8.72 -3.23
N ALA A 55 15.27 -7.77 -2.33
CA ALA A 55 16.34 -7.93 -1.35
C ALA A 55 16.04 -7.14 -0.06
N PRO A 56 16.34 -7.70 1.13
CA PRO A 56 16.20 -6.99 2.39
C PRO A 56 17.00 -5.68 2.40
N HIS A 57 16.47 -4.66 3.05
CA HIS A 57 17.10 -3.34 3.24
C HIS A 57 17.50 -2.58 1.96
N ARG A 58 17.16 -3.11 0.78
CA ARG A 58 17.26 -2.36 -0.46
C ARG A 58 16.08 -1.40 -0.57
N ASN A 59 16.33 -0.15 -0.96
CA ASN A 59 15.28 0.85 -1.11
C ASN A 59 14.16 0.33 -2.04
N TRP A 60 12.93 0.41 -1.57
CA TRP A 60 11.77 -0.16 -2.24
C TRP A 60 11.48 0.52 -3.58
N LEU A 61 11.62 1.86 -3.65
CA LEU A 61 11.32 2.64 -4.85
C LEU A 61 12.34 2.36 -5.94
N GLU A 62 13.65 2.34 -5.60
CA GLU A 62 14.71 1.93 -6.54
C GLU A 62 14.51 0.49 -7.04
N GLY A 63 14.08 -0.40 -6.14
CA GLY A 63 13.76 -1.79 -6.48
C GLY A 63 12.58 -1.89 -7.44
N LEU A 64 11.51 -1.18 -7.16
CA LEU A 64 10.31 -1.12 -8.01
C LEU A 64 10.63 -0.56 -9.40
N MET A 65 11.38 0.56 -9.46
CA MET A 65 11.88 1.13 -10.72
C MET A 65 12.69 0.13 -11.55
N THR A 66 13.60 -0.57 -10.89
CA THR A 66 14.45 -1.60 -11.57
C THR A 66 13.57 -2.69 -12.18
N ARG A 67 12.58 -3.19 -11.44
CA ARG A 67 11.64 -4.23 -11.93
C ARG A 67 10.80 -3.74 -13.10
N GLY A 68 10.37 -2.47 -13.07
CA GLY A 68 9.54 -1.85 -14.10
C GLY A 68 10.32 -1.25 -15.27
N GLY A 69 11.66 -1.39 -15.30
CA GLY A 69 12.48 -0.79 -16.33
C GLY A 69 12.37 0.75 -16.40
N VAL A 70 12.18 1.40 -15.24
CA VAL A 70 12.14 2.87 -15.13
C VAL A 70 13.57 3.37 -14.91
N PRO A 71 14.13 4.17 -15.83
CA PRO A 71 15.48 4.69 -15.69
C PRO A 71 15.56 5.74 -14.56
N LYS A 72 16.75 5.89 -13.98
CA LYS A 72 17.07 7.04 -13.11
C LYS A 72 17.18 8.32 -13.94
N GLY A 73 16.94 9.43 -13.30
CA GLY A 73 16.99 10.76 -13.91
C GLY A 73 15.59 11.27 -14.30
N GLY A 74 15.58 12.30 -15.16
CA GLY A 74 14.36 12.91 -15.65
C GLY A 74 13.63 13.80 -14.66
N ARG A 75 12.47 14.28 -15.11
CA ARG A 75 11.60 15.22 -14.37
C ARG A 75 10.46 14.44 -13.73
N TRP A 76 10.36 14.56 -12.42
CA TRP A 76 9.34 13.87 -11.64
C TRP A 76 8.29 14.81 -11.08
N ALA A 77 7.07 14.30 -10.93
CA ALA A 77 6.07 14.85 -10.04
C ALA A 77 5.78 13.87 -8.92
N SER A 78 5.55 14.36 -7.70
CA SER A 78 4.99 13.56 -6.61
C SER A 78 3.69 14.19 -6.17
N LEU A 79 2.59 13.44 -6.24
CA LEU A 79 1.25 13.89 -5.88
C LEU A 79 0.89 13.36 -4.50
N GLY A 80 0.57 14.25 -3.56
CA GLY A 80 0.38 13.93 -2.15
C GLY A 80 1.71 13.68 -1.44
N CYS A 81 2.72 14.54 -1.68
CA CYS A 81 4.09 14.35 -1.15
C CYS A 81 4.21 14.54 0.37
N GLY A 82 3.21 15.12 1.03
CA GLY A 82 3.27 15.43 2.46
C GLY A 82 4.52 16.25 2.82
N ALA A 83 5.26 15.79 3.82
CA ALA A 83 6.53 16.39 4.25
C ALA A 83 7.75 15.92 3.44
N ALA A 84 7.55 15.26 2.31
CA ALA A 84 8.55 14.83 1.32
C ALA A 84 9.60 13.83 1.84
N GLY A 85 9.24 12.95 2.77
CA GLY A 85 10.18 11.97 3.31
C GLY A 85 10.71 10.99 2.25
N GLU A 86 9.83 10.43 1.42
CA GLU A 86 10.20 9.51 0.33
C GLU A 86 10.95 10.24 -0.78
N GLU A 87 10.54 11.45 -1.14
CA GLU A 87 11.16 12.27 -2.16
C GLU A 87 12.60 12.66 -1.79
N MET A 88 12.83 12.98 -0.52
CA MET A 88 14.18 13.23 0.02
C MET A 88 15.03 11.95 -0.02
N GLY A 89 14.45 10.80 0.33
CA GLY A 89 15.09 9.50 0.17
C GLY A 89 15.50 9.21 -1.26
N ALA A 90 14.58 9.43 -2.20
CA ALA A 90 14.82 9.28 -3.63
C ALA A 90 15.89 10.24 -4.17
N ALA A 91 15.90 11.49 -3.67
CA ALA A 91 16.91 12.49 -4.02
C ALA A 91 18.32 12.09 -3.56
N ARG A 92 18.47 11.56 -2.34
CA ARG A 92 19.76 11.05 -1.81
C ARG A 92 20.30 9.88 -2.65
N LEU A 93 19.39 9.10 -3.27
CA LEU A 93 19.74 7.98 -4.15
C LEU A 93 19.95 8.42 -5.61
N GLY A 94 19.74 9.71 -5.94
CA GLY A 94 19.88 10.24 -7.29
C GLY A 94 18.90 9.62 -8.28
N LEU A 95 17.64 9.38 -7.85
CA LEU A 95 16.66 8.69 -8.69
C LEU A 95 16.07 9.62 -9.77
N PHE A 96 16.13 10.93 -9.61
CA PHE A 96 15.63 11.93 -10.55
C PHE A 96 16.59 13.12 -10.71
N GLU A 97 16.42 13.88 -11.78
CA GLU A 97 17.13 15.17 -11.99
C GLU A 97 16.44 16.32 -11.27
N SER A 98 15.12 16.36 -11.35
CA SER A 98 14.28 17.34 -10.64
C SER A 98 12.94 16.72 -10.27
N LEU A 99 12.37 17.19 -9.15
CA LEU A 99 11.06 16.77 -8.70
C LEU A 99 10.25 17.93 -8.18
N VAL A 100 8.97 18.02 -8.62
CA VAL A 100 7.97 18.89 -8.02
C VAL A 100 7.06 18.05 -7.15
N GLY A 101 7.05 18.32 -5.85
CA GLY A 101 6.12 17.73 -4.88
C GLY A 101 4.86 18.58 -4.78
N PHE A 102 3.72 17.93 -4.83
CA PHE A 102 2.40 18.56 -4.72
C PHE A 102 1.67 18.00 -3.49
N ASP A 103 1.06 18.89 -2.69
CA ASP A 103 0.24 18.48 -1.54
C ASP A 103 -0.82 19.56 -1.25
N ALA A 104 -1.93 19.15 -0.61
CA ALA A 104 -2.99 20.04 -0.20
C ALA A 104 -2.69 20.78 1.12
N SER A 105 -1.77 20.26 1.95
CA SER A 105 -1.42 20.81 3.27
C SER A 105 -0.30 21.84 3.18
N PRO A 106 -0.57 23.13 3.42
CA PRO A 106 0.48 24.17 3.47
C PRO A 106 1.54 23.89 4.55
N ALA A 107 1.15 23.32 5.69
CA ALA A 107 2.06 23.02 6.78
C ALA A 107 3.04 21.88 6.39
N SER A 108 2.55 20.84 5.71
CA SER A 108 3.39 19.77 5.16
C SER A 108 4.39 20.29 4.14
N LEU A 109 3.94 21.12 3.20
CA LEU A 109 4.82 21.74 2.19
C LEU A 109 5.88 22.66 2.81
N GLU A 110 5.53 23.41 3.85
CA GLU A 110 6.51 24.25 4.57
C GLU A 110 7.54 23.40 5.29
N LEU A 111 7.13 22.28 5.91
CA LEU A 111 8.04 21.32 6.52
C LEU A 111 8.97 20.70 5.45
N ALA A 112 8.43 20.30 4.31
CA ALA A 112 9.18 19.77 3.18
C ALA A 112 10.26 20.77 2.69
N ARG A 113 9.88 22.04 2.47
CA ARG A 113 10.83 23.09 2.07
C ARG A 113 11.95 23.29 3.06
N ARG A 114 11.64 23.32 4.37
CA ARG A 114 12.66 23.47 5.42
C ARG A 114 13.60 22.27 5.48
N SER A 115 13.05 21.07 5.42
CA SER A 115 13.84 19.85 5.51
C SER A 115 14.77 19.68 4.32
N THR A 116 14.27 19.91 3.11
CA THR A 116 15.09 19.84 1.87
C THR A 116 16.15 20.92 1.81
N ALA A 117 15.84 22.17 2.25
CA ALA A 117 16.83 23.25 2.33
C ALA A 117 17.94 22.94 3.34
N ALA A 118 17.60 22.36 4.50
CA ALA A 118 18.57 21.97 5.51
C ALA A 118 19.56 20.91 5.02
N GLU A 119 19.14 20.06 4.08
CA GLU A 119 19.98 19.03 3.47
C GLU A 119 20.60 19.44 2.12
N GLY A 120 20.31 20.66 1.62
CA GLY A 120 20.83 21.12 0.34
C GLY A 120 20.25 20.39 -0.89
N LEU A 121 19.05 19.83 -0.78
CA LEU A 121 18.37 19.09 -1.85
C LEU A 121 17.63 20.04 -2.78
N HIS A 122 18.37 20.85 -3.54
CA HIS A 122 17.82 21.94 -4.38
C HIS A 122 17.03 21.47 -5.62
N GLN A 123 17.12 20.19 -5.96
CA GLN A 123 16.37 19.58 -7.07
C GLN A 123 14.90 19.29 -6.72
N LEU A 124 14.50 19.53 -5.47
CA LEU A 124 13.11 19.41 -4.99
C LEU A 124 12.46 20.79 -4.88
N THR A 125 11.28 20.92 -5.44
CA THR A 125 10.40 22.08 -5.29
C THR A 125 9.01 21.64 -4.87
N PHE A 126 8.21 22.54 -4.27
CA PHE A 126 6.93 22.16 -3.69
C PHE A 126 5.85 23.19 -4.02
N GLU A 127 4.68 22.70 -4.49
CA GLU A 127 3.54 23.50 -4.87
C GLU A 127 2.25 22.98 -4.25
N PRO A 128 1.29 23.84 -3.88
CA PRO A 128 -0.01 23.42 -3.40
C PRO A 128 -0.86 22.88 -4.55
N ILE A 129 -1.62 21.79 -4.27
CA ILE A 129 -2.57 21.22 -5.23
C ILE A 129 -3.77 20.62 -4.49
N ASP A 130 -4.94 20.68 -5.12
CA ASP A 130 -6.11 19.89 -4.71
C ASP A 130 -6.17 18.64 -5.59
N LEU A 131 -6.02 17.46 -4.98
CA LEU A 131 -6.04 16.19 -5.72
C LEU A 131 -7.42 15.80 -6.26
N ASP A 132 -8.48 16.45 -5.82
CA ASP A 132 -9.83 16.26 -6.37
C ASP A 132 -10.09 17.14 -7.62
N ASP A 133 -9.29 18.19 -7.82
CA ASP A 133 -9.48 19.10 -8.95
C ASP A 133 -8.15 19.72 -9.43
N PHE A 134 -7.40 18.96 -10.21
CA PHE A 134 -6.10 19.39 -10.73
C PHE A 134 -5.88 19.05 -12.19
N THR A 135 -4.96 19.79 -12.80
CA THR A 135 -4.40 19.46 -14.10
C THR A 135 -2.88 19.54 -14.03
N LEU A 136 -2.23 18.68 -14.81
CA LEU A 136 -0.79 18.71 -15.01
C LEU A 136 -0.49 19.16 -16.44
N PRO A 137 0.62 19.89 -16.66
CA PRO A 137 1.06 20.21 -18.02
C PRO A 137 1.27 18.94 -18.83
N PRO A 138 0.69 18.82 -20.04
CA PRO A 138 0.77 17.60 -20.84
C PRO A 138 2.22 17.21 -21.16
N GLY A 139 2.57 15.94 -20.89
CA GLY A 139 3.89 15.39 -21.18
C GLY A 139 5.04 16.01 -20.39
N ALA A 140 4.75 16.67 -19.27
CA ALA A 140 5.75 17.41 -18.50
C ALA A 140 6.68 16.50 -17.70
N PHE A 141 6.22 15.30 -17.31
CA PHE A 141 6.92 14.46 -16.35
C PHE A 141 7.28 13.08 -16.92
N ASP A 142 8.52 12.67 -16.69
CA ASP A 142 9.00 11.34 -17.06
C ASP A 142 8.51 10.28 -16.08
N VAL A 143 8.30 10.68 -14.81
CA VAL A 143 7.72 9.84 -13.76
C VAL A 143 6.74 10.66 -12.93
N ILE A 144 5.60 10.08 -12.61
CA ILE A 144 4.68 10.58 -11.58
C ILE A 144 4.63 9.55 -10.46
N LEU A 145 4.95 9.99 -9.24
CA LEU A 145 4.89 9.19 -8.02
C LEU A 145 3.61 9.55 -7.24
N MET A 146 2.89 8.53 -6.81
CA MET A 146 1.83 8.66 -5.79
C MET A 146 2.10 7.62 -4.70
N ASN A 147 2.46 8.09 -3.53
CA ASN A 147 2.79 7.24 -2.40
C ASN A 147 1.79 7.47 -1.27
N MET A 148 0.87 6.54 -1.07
CA MET A 148 -0.20 6.65 -0.06
C MET A 148 -1.03 7.93 -0.21
N ALA A 149 -1.46 8.25 -1.43
CA ALA A 149 -2.16 9.49 -1.76
C ALA A 149 -3.42 9.27 -2.61
N LEU A 150 -3.42 8.28 -3.50
CA LEU A 150 -4.52 8.09 -4.46
C LEU A 150 -5.82 7.65 -3.77
N HIS A 151 -5.75 6.98 -2.62
CA HIS A 151 -6.93 6.56 -1.86
C HIS A 151 -7.71 7.75 -1.26
N HIS A 152 -7.12 8.95 -1.23
CA HIS A 152 -7.79 10.20 -0.86
C HIS A 152 -8.50 10.88 -2.04
N VAL A 153 -8.24 10.48 -3.28
CA VAL A 153 -8.83 11.09 -4.47
C VAL A 153 -10.26 10.62 -4.67
N ARG A 154 -11.20 11.57 -4.57
CA ARG A 154 -12.64 11.31 -4.73
C ARG A 154 -13.02 11.06 -6.18
N GLU A 155 -12.46 11.85 -7.09
CA GLU A 155 -12.71 11.77 -8.52
C GLU A 155 -11.60 10.99 -9.23
N LEU A 156 -11.40 9.71 -8.83
CA LEU A 156 -10.36 8.81 -9.37
C LEU A 156 -10.25 8.83 -10.90
N PRO A 157 -11.37 8.78 -11.69
CA PRO A 157 -11.28 8.82 -13.13
C PRO A 157 -10.64 10.10 -13.68
N ALA A 158 -10.99 11.26 -13.11
CA ALA A 158 -10.45 12.55 -13.53
C ALA A 158 -8.99 12.73 -13.08
N GLY A 159 -8.68 12.39 -11.84
CA GLY A 159 -7.32 12.45 -11.29
C GLY A 159 -6.34 11.56 -12.06
N LEU A 160 -6.71 10.30 -12.32
CA LEU A 160 -5.87 9.38 -13.10
C LEU A 160 -5.74 9.81 -14.57
N GLU A 161 -6.75 10.46 -15.14
CA GLU A 161 -6.64 11.05 -16.48
C GLU A 161 -5.69 12.23 -16.51
N ALA A 162 -5.70 13.10 -15.48
CA ALA A 162 -4.73 14.18 -15.35
C ALA A 162 -3.29 13.64 -15.22
N VAL A 163 -3.10 12.58 -14.42
CA VAL A 163 -1.82 11.86 -14.31
C VAL A 163 -1.38 11.30 -15.67
N ARG A 164 -2.29 10.61 -16.39
CA ARG A 164 -1.99 10.04 -17.69
C ARG A 164 -1.51 11.10 -18.70
N ARG A 165 -2.19 12.25 -18.73
CA ARG A 165 -1.82 13.37 -19.63
C ARG A 165 -0.53 14.07 -19.22
N GLY A 166 -0.25 14.15 -17.92
CA GLY A 166 0.97 14.75 -17.39
C GLY A 166 2.24 13.96 -17.71
N LEU A 167 2.12 12.65 -17.97
CA LEU A 167 3.25 11.80 -18.32
C LEU A 167 3.74 12.06 -19.75
N ALA A 168 5.06 12.15 -19.89
CA ALA A 168 5.75 12.20 -21.17
C ALA A 168 5.58 10.87 -21.94
N PRO A 169 5.76 10.86 -23.27
CA PRO A 169 5.83 9.61 -24.03
C PRO A 169 6.88 8.65 -23.45
N GLY A 170 6.45 7.44 -23.09
CA GLY A 170 7.31 6.46 -22.42
C GLY A 170 7.48 6.69 -20.90
N GLY A 171 6.83 7.69 -20.33
CA GLY A 171 6.82 7.97 -18.90
C GLY A 171 6.14 6.87 -18.06
N ALA A 172 6.28 6.92 -16.74
CA ALA A 172 5.75 5.92 -15.82
C ALA A 172 4.99 6.54 -14.65
N LEU A 173 3.88 5.91 -14.27
CA LEU A 173 3.26 6.05 -12.96
C LEU A 173 3.91 5.05 -12.00
N LEU A 174 4.45 5.54 -10.90
CA LEU A 174 4.87 4.74 -9.75
C LEU A 174 3.83 4.94 -8.64
N LEU A 175 3.21 3.86 -8.23
CA LEU A 175 2.15 3.89 -7.23
C LEU A 175 2.52 2.97 -6.08
N ASN A 176 2.42 3.44 -4.85
CA ASN A 176 2.42 2.65 -3.64
C ASN A 176 1.17 3.04 -2.85
N GLU A 177 0.23 2.08 -2.66
CA GLU A 177 -1.12 2.49 -2.31
C GLU A 177 -1.88 1.47 -1.46
N PHE A 178 -2.78 2.00 -0.61
CA PHE A 178 -3.84 1.24 0.02
C PHE A 178 -4.96 1.00 -1.00
N VAL A 179 -5.20 -0.27 -1.31
CA VAL A 179 -6.22 -0.74 -2.27
C VAL A 179 -7.25 -1.65 -1.59
N GLY A 180 -7.25 -1.66 -0.28
CA GLY A 180 -8.14 -2.43 0.55
C GLY A 180 -9.57 -1.87 0.59
N PRO A 181 -10.39 -2.36 1.51
CA PRO A 181 -11.81 -2.02 1.58
C PRO A 181 -12.06 -0.53 1.77
N ARG A 182 -13.04 -0.01 1.01
CA ARG A 182 -13.50 1.38 1.10
C ARG A 182 -13.74 1.79 2.54
N GLN A 183 -13.18 2.96 2.93
CA GLN A 183 -13.32 3.54 4.26
C GLN A 183 -13.08 2.51 5.38
N PHE A 184 -12.13 1.60 5.14
CA PHE A 184 -11.69 0.58 6.11
C PHE A 184 -12.80 -0.35 6.61
N GLN A 185 -13.82 -0.62 5.78
CA GLN A 185 -14.89 -1.56 6.11
C GLN A 185 -14.42 -3.00 5.84
N TYR A 186 -13.57 -3.51 6.72
CA TYR A 186 -12.87 -4.79 6.55
C TYR A 186 -13.80 -6.00 6.58
N PRO A 187 -13.55 -7.03 5.74
CA PRO A 187 -14.30 -8.28 5.76
C PRO A 187 -14.14 -9.04 7.08
N GLU A 188 -15.21 -9.75 7.50
CA GLU A 188 -15.21 -10.48 8.78
C GLU A 188 -14.08 -11.53 8.86
N ALA A 189 -13.76 -12.24 7.76
CA ALA A 189 -12.67 -13.20 7.72
C ALA A 189 -11.30 -12.59 8.06
N GLN A 190 -11.05 -11.34 7.63
CA GLN A 190 -9.84 -10.58 7.97
C GLN A 190 -9.83 -10.24 9.46
N LEU A 191 -10.95 -9.73 10.00
CA LEU A 191 -11.10 -9.38 11.41
C LEU A 191 -11.00 -10.60 12.32
N GLU A 192 -11.58 -11.74 11.94
CA GLU A 192 -11.45 -13.00 12.68
C GLU A 192 -9.98 -13.47 12.74
N THR A 193 -9.23 -13.31 11.64
CA THR A 193 -7.81 -13.63 11.60
C THR A 193 -7.02 -12.75 12.57
N VAL A 194 -7.29 -11.44 12.59
CA VAL A 194 -6.66 -10.49 13.51
C VAL A 194 -6.98 -10.84 14.97
N ARG A 195 -8.25 -11.12 15.30
CA ARG A 195 -8.65 -11.53 16.66
C ARG A 195 -7.95 -12.80 17.11
N ALA A 196 -7.86 -13.81 16.22
CA ALA A 196 -7.19 -15.06 16.53
C ALA A 196 -5.70 -14.85 16.84
N LEU A 197 -5.01 -14.01 16.06
CA LEU A 197 -3.61 -13.68 16.31
C LEU A 197 -3.43 -12.83 17.57
N LEU A 198 -4.29 -11.84 17.81
CA LEU A 198 -4.28 -11.09 19.07
C LEU A 198 -4.45 -12.01 20.28
N ALA A 199 -5.35 -12.99 20.21
CA ALA A 199 -5.54 -13.95 21.30
C ALA A 199 -4.31 -14.83 21.55
N ALA A 200 -3.50 -15.10 20.53
CA ALA A 200 -2.28 -15.89 20.63
C ALA A 200 -1.07 -15.11 21.15
N LEU A 201 -1.07 -13.77 21.01
CA LEU A 201 0.03 -12.93 21.48
C LEU A 201 0.04 -12.80 23.01
N PRO A 202 1.22 -12.73 23.65
CA PRO A 202 1.36 -12.39 25.08
C PRO A 202 0.69 -11.04 25.41
N GLU A 203 0.14 -10.90 26.59
CA GLU A 203 -0.51 -9.66 27.04
C GLU A 203 0.45 -8.45 27.04
N SER A 204 1.73 -8.69 27.33
CA SER A 204 2.77 -7.66 27.29
C SER A 204 2.92 -7.01 25.92
N LEU A 205 2.69 -7.77 24.85
CA LEU A 205 2.81 -7.30 23.46
C LEU A 205 1.51 -6.70 22.90
N ARG A 206 0.39 -6.80 23.63
CA ARG A 206 -0.93 -6.33 23.19
C ARG A 206 -1.41 -5.04 23.82
N ARG A 207 -0.61 -4.40 24.64
CA ARG A 207 -1.03 -3.17 25.31
C ARG A 207 -0.95 -1.99 24.35
N ASP A 208 -2.11 -1.43 24.03
CA ASP A 208 -2.22 -0.22 23.23
C ASP A 208 -1.55 0.96 23.97
N THR A 209 -0.56 1.59 23.35
CA THR A 209 0.18 2.68 23.99
C THR A 209 -0.53 4.01 23.96
N ALA A 210 -1.50 4.18 23.06
CA ALA A 210 -2.28 5.41 23.03
C ALA A 210 -3.18 5.54 24.25
N ASN A 211 -3.69 4.42 24.80
CA ASN A 211 -4.67 4.41 25.89
C ASN A 211 -4.38 3.44 27.05
N GLY A 212 -3.35 2.59 26.93
CA GLY A 212 -2.97 1.59 27.93
C GLY A 212 -3.89 0.37 28.01
N VAL A 213 -4.91 0.27 27.17
CA VAL A 213 -5.88 -0.83 27.17
C VAL A 213 -5.30 -2.05 26.46
N LEU A 214 -5.68 -3.25 26.91
CA LEU A 214 -5.29 -4.49 26.24
C LEU A 214 -6.06 -4.65 24.93
N LYS A 215 -5.36 -4.60 23.80
CA LYS A 215 -5.95 -4.80 22.46
C LYS A 215 -6.40 -6.24 22.31
N ARG A 216 -7.68 -6.46 22.03
CA ARG A 216 -8.33 -7.77 21.85
C ARG A 216 -9.03 -7.90 20.52
N ASP A 217 -9.26 -6.78 19.85
CA ASP A 217 -9.94 -6.67 18.57
C ASP A 217 -9.42 -5.46 17.81
N TYR A 218 -9.79 -5.35 16.55
CA TYR A 218 -9.66 -4.14 15.76
C TYR A 218 -11.05 -3.48 15.65
N ALA A 219 -11.14 -2.24 16.10
CA ALA A 219 -12.39 -1.49 16.03
C ALA A 219 -12.59 -0.89 14.63
N VAL A 220 -13.54 -1.43 13.88
CA VAL A 220 -13.95 -0.84 12.61
C VAL A 220 -14.82 0.37 12.89
N TRP A 221 -14.34 1.55 12.51
CA TRP A 221 -15.11 2.79 12.63
C TRP A 221 -16.19 2.84 11.54
N PRO A 222 -17.42 3.26 11.86
CA PRO A 222 -18.50 3.37 10.88
C PRO A 222 -18.18 4.43 9.81
N VAL A 223 -18.75 4.28 8.63
CA VAL A 223 -18.60 5.22 7.51
C VAL A 223 -18.90 6.67 7.90
N ASP A 224 -19.91 6.89 8.74
CA ASP A 224 -20.28 8.23 9.21
C ASP A 224 -19.17 8.90 10.05
N PHE A 225 -18.36 8.11 10.74
CA PHE A 225 -17.19 8.64 11.46
C PHE A 225 -16.17 9.20 10.47
N TRP A 226 -15.82 8.43 9.43
CA TRP A 226 -14.88 8.87 8.39
C TRP A 226 -15.39 10.11 7.66
N ASN A 227 -16.67 10.14 7.30
CA ASN A 227 -17.30 11.31 6.66
C ASN A 227 -17.22 12.59 7.52
N GLN A 228 -17.10 12.47 8.84
CA GLN A 228 -16.97 13.61 9.76
C GLN A 228 -15.52 14.02 10.00
N VAL A 229 -14.60 13.05 10.11
CA VAL A 229 -13.21 13.29 10.51
C VAL A 229 -12.31 13.55 9.29
N ASP A 230 -12.39 12.68 8.28
CA ASP A 230 -11.70 12.82 7.01
C ASP A 230 -12.54 12.17 5.89
N PRO A 231 -13.36 12.94 5.20
CA PRO A 231 -14.25 12.41 4.17
C PRO A 231 -13.51 11.89 2.93
N SER A 232 -12.20 12.12 2.81
CA SER A 232 -11.37 11.60 1.71
C SER A 232 -10.73 10.27 2.05
N GLU A 233 -10.63 9.89 3.33
CA GLU A 233 -9.88 8.73 3.80
C GLU A 233 -10.41 7.41 3.21
N ALA A 234 -9.60 6.75 2.40
CA ALA A 234 -9.91 5.50 1.70
C ALA A 234 -11.27 5.51 0.97
N ILE A 235 -11.70 6.69 0.46
CA ILE A 235 -13.06 6.92 -0.04
C ILE A 235 -13.43 6.04 -1.24
N ARG A 236 -12.44 5.66 -2.05
CA ARG A 236 -12.58 4.80 -3.24
C ARG A 236 -11.40 3.85 -3.41
N SER A 237 -10.77 3.45 -2.31
CA SER A 237 -9.60 2.56 -2.30
C SER A 237 -9.86 1.26 -3.06
N ASP A 238 -11.04 0.69 -2.90
CA ASP A 238 -11.55 -0.52 -3.57
C ASP A 238 -11.65 -0.41 -5.10
N LEU A 239 -11.64 0.81 -5.66
CA LEU A 239 -11.73 1.05 -7.10
C LEU A 239 -10.38 1.41 -7.76
N ILE A 240 -9.33 1.65 -6.98
CA ILE A 240 -8.04 2.16 -7.47
C ILE A 240 -7.48 1.26 -8.57
N LEU A 241 -7.38 -0.03 -8.31
CA LEU A 241 -6.79 -0.98 -9.27
C LEU A 241 -7.55 -0.97 -10.60
N SER A 242 -8.87 -1.05 -10.56
CA SER A 242 -9.69 -1.07 -11.77
C SER A 242 -9.61 0.25 -12.55
N GLU A 243 -9.51 1.38 -11.87
CA GLU A 243 -9.37 2.69 -12.52
C GLU A 243 -7.96 2.91 -13.10
N VAL A 244 -6.93 2.36 -12.46
CA VAL A 244 -5.56 2.33 -13.02
C VAL A 244 -5.53 1.48 -14.29
N GLU A 245 -6.05 0.25 -14.26
CA GLU A 245 -6.08 -0.66 -15.40
C GLU A 245 -6.85 -0.12 -16.63
N ARG A 246 -7.81 0.77 -16.41
CA ARG A 246 -8.52 1.45 -17.50
C ARG A 246 -7.65 2.43 -18.28
N ARG A 247 -6.67 3.06 -17.64
CA ARG A 247 -5.88 4.15 -18.22
C ARG A 247 -4.43 3.83 -18.41
N PHE A 248 -3.96 2.79 -17.74
CA PHE A 248 -2.55 2.39 -17.73
C PHE A 248 -2.43 0.90 -17.98
N GLU A 249 -1.32 0.52 -18.60
CA GLU A 249 -0.83 -0.85 -18.60
C GLU A 249 0.03 -1.06 -17.36
N ILE A 250 -0.42 -1.92 -16.45
CA ILE A 250 0.37 -2.30 -15.27
C ILE A 250 1.47 -3.25 -15.72
N THR A 251 2.73 -2.79 -15.68
CA THR A 251 3.91 -3.58 -16.07
C THR A 251 4.53 -4.32 -14.91
N VAL A 252 4.36 -3.80 -13.68
CA VAL A 252 4.75 -4.45 -12.43
C VAL A 252 3.67 -4.21 -11.40
N ARG A 253 3.26 -5.26 -10.70
CA ARG A 253 2.42 -5.18 -9.51
C ARG A 253 3.02 -6.07 -8.43
N VAL A 254 3.16 -5.54 -7.24
CA VAL A 254 3.65 -6.26 -6.06
C VAL A 254 2.68 -6.02 -4.92
N ASP A 255 1.87 -7.03 -4.66
CA ASP A 255 0.98 -7.05 -3.50
C ASP A 255 1.83 -7.44 -2.29
N TYR A 256 1.91 -6.56 -1.28
CA TYR A 256 2.86 -6.75 -0.17
C TYR A 256 2.20 -6.94 1.20
N GLY A 257 0.88 -7.11 1.23
CA GLY A 257 0.13 -7.44 2.45
C GLY A 257 -0.39 -6.21 3.17
N GLY A 258 -0.08 -6.08 4.45
CA GLY A 258 -0.71 -5.10 5.34
C GLY A 258 -2.15 -5.43 5.69
N THR A 259 -2.67 -6.53 5.18
CA THR A 259 -4.06 -6.98 5.38
C THR A 259 -4.30 -7.41 6.82
N VAL A 260 -3.35 -8.12 7.40
CA VAL A 260 -3.40 -8.55 8.80
C VAL A 260 -2.49 -7.68 9.67
N LEU A 261 -1.24 -7.46 9.22
CA LEU A 261 -0.23 -6.77 10.02
C LEU A 261 -0.62 -5.32 10.34
N ASN A 262 -1.24 -4.61 9.39
CA ASN A 262 -1.66 -3.23 9.61
C ASN A 262 -2.68 -3.14 10.77
N LEU A 263 -3.70 -4.00 10.76
CA LEU A 263 -4.74 -4.02 11.77
C LEU A 263 -4.22 -4.57 13.10
N LEU A 264 -3.47 -5.67 13.03
CA LEU A 264 -2.93 -6.37 14.20
C LEU A 264 -1.99 -5.49 15.00
N LEU A 265 -1.04 -4.83 14.32
CA LEU A 265 0.08 -4.13 14.96
C LEU A 265 -0.18 -2.64 15.22
N GLU A 266 -1.27 -2.09 14.71
CA GLU A 266 -1.66 -0.71 15.01
C GLU A 266 -1.65 -0.46 16.52
N ASN A 267 -0.96 0.60 16.95
CA ASN A 267 -0.77 1.03 18.35
C ASN A 267 -0.12 0.01 19.29
N ILE A 268 0.33 -1.15 18.81
CA ILE A 268 1.03 -2.14 19.63
C ILE A 268 2.41 -2.51 19.09
N ILE A 269 2.77 -2.09 17.87
CA ILE A 269 4.05 -2.43 17.26
C ILE A 269 5.26 -2.03 18.13
N HIS A 270 5.17 -0.95 18.87
CA HIS A 270 6.21 -0.45 19.77
C HIS A 270 6.41 -1.28 21.04
N ASN A 271 5.54 -2.27 21.32
CA ASN A 271 5.78 -3.25 22.38
C ASN A 271 6.77 -4.34 21.95
N PHE A 272 7.10 -4.42 20.66
CA PHE A 272 8.06 -5.37 20.12
C PHE A 272 9.43 -4.71 20.02
N ASP A 273 10.42 -5.30 20.71
CA ASP A 273 11.82 -4.91 20.56
C ASP A 273 12.42 -5.71 19.40
N SER A 274 12.73 -5.05 18.29
CA SER A 274 13.36 -5.70 17.13
C SER A 274 14.77 -6.23 17.39
N GLU A 275 15.43 -5.78 18.45
CA GLU A 275 16.74 -6.28 18.89
C GLU A 275 16.61 -7.50 19.83
N ASP A 276 15.41 -7.74 20.41
CA ASP A 276 15.13 -8.96 21.14
C ASP A 276 14.83 -10.11 20.17
N GLU A 277 15.57 -11.22 20.30
CA GLU A 277 15.46 -12.36 19.38
C GLU A 277 14.03 -12.97 19.34
N LYS A 278 13.34 -12.98 20.48
CA LYS A 278 11.99 -13.58 20.59
C LYS A 278 10.95 -12.68 19.93
N ASP A 279 11.01 -11.39 20.17
CA ASP A 279 10.09 -10.40 19.59
C ASP A 279 10.30 -10.31 18.08
N ALA A 280 11.56 -10.29 17.63
CA ALA A 280 11.91 -10.34 16.21
C ALA A 280 11.41 -11.62 15.54
N ALA A 281 11.52 -12.78 16.21
CA ALA A 281 11.00 -14.05 15.70
C ALA A 281 9.48 -14.03 15.59
N ILE A 282 8.77 -13.45 16.56
CA ILE A 282 7.32 -13.27 16.51
C ILE A 282 6.92 -12.40 15.32
N LEU A 283 7.57 -11.25 15.13
CA LEU A 283 7.28 -10.35 14.00
C LEU A 283 7.52 -11.04 12.64
N ARG A 284 8.63 -11.79 12.50
CA ARG A 284 8.91 -12.57 11.28
C ARG A 284 7.87 -13.65 11.03
N LEU A 285 7.41 -14.34 12.09
CA LEU A 285 6.38 -15.36 12.00
C LEU A 285 5.03 -14.75 11.55
N LEU A 286 4.64 -13.63 12.13
CA LEU A 286 3.42 -12.90 11.73
C LEU A 286 3.49 -12.45 10.28
N ALA A 287 4.64 -11.93 9.85
CA ALA A 287 4.88 -11.51 8.47
C ALA A 287 4.83 -12.71 7.50
N ALA A 288 5.47 -13.83 7.84
CA ALA A 288 5.42 -15.04 7.04
C ALA A 288 3.99 -15.60 6.92
N PHE A 289 3.21 -15.51 8.01
CA PHE A 289 1.82 -15.94 8.03
C PHE A 289 0.97 -15.08 7.08
N GLU A 290 1.11 -13.75 7.13
CA GLU A 290 0.41 -12.85 6.20
C GLU A 290 0.78 -13.15 4.74
N VAL A 291 2.07 -13.32 4.44
CA VAL A 291 2.53 -13.69 3.10
C VAL A 291 1.84 -14.96 2.60
N VAL A 292 1.72 -15.99 3.44
CA VAL A 292 1.00 -17.24 3.07
C VAL A 292 -0.48 -16.97 2.80
N LEU A 293 -1.15 -16.15 3.61
CA LEU A 293 -2.57 -15.83 3.41
C LEU A 293 -2.81 -15.08 2.10
N VAL A 294 -1.95 -14.11 1.79
CA VAL A 294 -2.05 -13.31 0.57
C VAL A 294 -1.66 -14.12 -0.66
N ASP A 295 -0.52 -14.80 -0.64
CA ASP A 295 -0.03 -15.56 -1.80
C ASP A 295 -0.90 -16.79 -2.12
N SER A 296 -1.59 -17.35 -1.12
CA SER A 296 -2.58 -18.43 -1.33
C SER A 296 -3.93 -17.92 -1.85
N GLY A 297 -4.16 -16.59 -1.84
CA GLY A 297 -5.44 -15.99 -2.19
C GLY A 297 -6.54 -16.26 -1.16
N PHE A 298 -6.17 -16.56 0.10
CA PHE A 298 -7.13 -16.65 1.19
C PHE A 298 -7.62 -15.27 1.64
N LEU A 299 -6.72 -14.29 1.65
CA LEU A 299 -7.02 -12.87 1.82
C LEU A 299 -6.42 -12.10 0.65
N ASP A 300 -7.09 -11.04 0.24
CA ASP A 300 -6.54 -10.07 -0.71
C ASP A 300 -5.52 -9.17 0.00
N SER A 301 -4.58 -8.60 -0.77
CA SER A 301 -3.63 -7.63 -0.23
C SER A 301 -4.28 -6.25 -0.12
N ASP A 302 -4.21 -5.64 1.05
CA ASP A 302 -4.71 -4.27 1.24
C ASP A 302 -3.75 -3.21 0.70
N PHE A 303 -2.48 -3.57 0.47
CA PHE A 303 -1.48 -2.66 -0.07
C PHE A 303 -0.77 -3.24 -1.29
N THR A 304 -0.51 -2.38 -2.25
CA THR A 304 0.19 -2.76 -3.49
C THR A 304 1.14 -1.66 -3.96
N ALA A 305 2.22 -2.07 -4.61
CA ALA A 305 3.07 -1.16 -5.35
C ALA A 305 3.06 -1.51 -6.84
N ILE A 306 2.98 -0.48 -7.68
CA ILE A 306 2.72 -0.64 -9.12
C ILE A 306 3.71 0.22 -9.91
N VAL A 307 4.18 -0.33 -11.04
CA VAL A 307 4.70 0.46 -12.17
C VAL A 307 3.72 0.32 -13.31
N ALA A 308 3.25 1.46 -13.83
CA ALA A 308 2.29 1.46 -14.92
C ALA A 308 2.69 2.44 -16.03
N ARG A 309 2.33 2.13 -17.26
CA ARG A 309 2.58 2.95 -18.45
C ARG A 309 1.26 3.51 -18.98
N PRO A 310 1.20 4.77 -19.40
CA PRO A 310 -0.04 5.35 -19.92
C PRO A 310 -0.50 4.62 -21.20
N LEU A 311 -1.78 4.27 -21.26
CA LEU A 311 -2.40 3.80 -22.51
C LEU A 311 -2.62 5.00 -23.44
N ALA A 312 -2.56 4.78 -24.76
CA ALA A 312 -2.86 5.81 -25.73
C ALA A 312 -4.30 6.33 -25.58
N GLU A 313 -5.25 5.42 -25.33
CA GLU A 313 -6.63 5.71 -25.02
C GLU A 313 -7.09 4.89 -23.83
N ALA A 314 -8.00 5.45 -23.02
CA ALA A 314 -8.59 4.74 -21.90
C ALA A 314 -9.47 3.57 -22.41
N ARG A 315 -9.38 2.41 -21.73
CA ARG A 315 -10.21 1.26 -22.05
C ARG A 315 -11.62 1.43 -21.49
N GLU A 316 -12.64 1.09 -22.29
CA GLU A 316 -13.97 0.87 -21.74
C GLU A 316 -13.98 -0.48 -21.00
N VAL A 317 -14.10 -0.43 -19.68
CA VAL A 317 -14.28 -1.64 -18.85
C VAL A 317 -15.72 -1.61 -18.33
N PRO A 318 -16.52 -2.67 -18.48
CA PRO A 318 -17.86 -2.72 -17.92
C PRO A 318 -17.84 -2.48 -16.41
N PRO A 319 -18.79 -1.74 -15.85
CA PRO A 319 -18.88 -1.57 -14.41
C PRO A 319 -19.12 -2.94 -13.74
N GLY A 320 -18.24 -3.34 -12.81
CA GLY A 320 -18.47 -4.51 -11.95
C GLY A 320 -17.62 -5.76 -12.22
N GLY A 321 -16.54 -5.68 -12.96
CA GLY A 321 -15.63 -6.81 -13.17
C GLY A 321 -14.42 -6.77 -12.23
N PHE A 322 -14.55 -7.21 -10.99
CA PHE A 322 -13.39 -7.67 -10.20
C PHE A 322 -12.92 -8.99 -10.84
N ALA A 323 -11.94 -8.95 -11.73
CA ALA A 323 -11.15 -10.14 -11.98
C ALA A 323 -10.24 -10.33 -10.76
N PRO A 324 -10.35 -11.44 -10.02
CA PRO A 324 -9.39 -11.74 -8.99
C PRO A 324 -7.99 -11.68 -9.62
N SER A 325 -7.03 -11.09 -8.89
CA SER A 325 -5.64 -10.95 -9.31
C SER A 325 -5.20 -12.21 -10.05
N THR A 326 -4.72 -12.05 -11.27
CA THR A 326 -4.21 -13.16 -12.09
C THR A 326 -3.17 -13.88 -11.23
N ARG A 327 -3.53 -15.05 -10.73
CA ARG A 327 -2.64 -15.92 -9.96
C ARG A 327 -1.38 -16.09 -10.78
N LEU A 328 -0.22 -15.95 -10.17
CA LEU A 328 1.05 -16.44 -10.71
C LEU A 328 0.90 -17.96 -11.02
N GLY A 329 0.29 -18.31 -12.13
CA GLY A 329 -0.07 -19.66 -12.53
C GLY A 329 -0.69 -19.76 -13.92
N GLU A 330 -1.13 -18.64 -14.52
CA GLU A 330 -1.71 -18.65 -15.87
C GLU A 330 -0.80 -18.02 -16.94
N VAL A 331 0.50 -18.24 -16.81
CA VAL A 331 1.40 -18.10 -17.97
C VAL A 331 1.43 -19.45 -18.69
N ALA A 332 0.78 -19.48 -19.85
CA ALA A 332 0.83 -20.55 -20.85
C ALA A 332 0.01 -21.82 -20.57
N LEU A 333 -1.31 -21.76 -20.70
CA LEU A 333 -2.10 -22.91 -21.17
C LEU A 333 -2.81 -22.59 -22.49
N ALA A 334 -2.07 -22.13 -23.48
CA ALA A 334 -2.47 -22.17 -24.86
C ALA A 334 -1.78 -23.37 -25.54
N SER A 335 -2.15 -24.59 -25.11
CA SER A 335 -1.91 -25.80 -25.91
C SER A 335 -2.77 -26.95 -25.39
N PRO A 336 -3.50 -27.69 -26.26
CA PRO A 336 -4.36 -28.80 -25.85
C PRO A 336 -3.62 -30.02 -25.25
N ARG A 337 -2.31 -29.99 -25.15
CA ARG A 337 -1.49 -31.09 -24.60
C ARG A 337 -1.21 -31.01 -23.10
N GLY A 338 -1.55 -29.91 -22.42
CA GLY A 338 -1.26 -29.70 -20.99
C GLY A 338 -2.39 -30.08 -20.03
N ALA A 339 -3.64 -30.18 -20.48
CA ALA A 339 -4.79 -30.43 -19.62
C ALA A 339 -4.69 -31.77 -18.84
N GLY A 340 -4.07 -32.79 -19.39
CA GLY A 340 -3.89 -34.08 -18.72
C GLY A 340 -2.78 -34.09 -17.65
N ALA A 341 -1.82 -33.19 -17.71
CA ALA A 341 -0.75 -33.07 -16.70
C ALA A 341 -1.25 -32.29 -15.48
N ALA A 342 -1.89 -31.14 -15.71
CA ALA A 342 -2.49 -30.32 -14.66
C ALA A 342 -3.61 -31.08 -13.90
N ALA A 343 -4.43 -31.86 -14.59
CA ALA A 343 -5.45 -32.69 -13.95
C ALA A 343 -4.82 -33.81 -13.06
N ARG A 344 -3.68 -34.37 -13.47
CA ARG A 344 -2.95 -35.35 -12.65
C ARG A 344 -2.30 -34.70 -11.43
N GLU A 345 -1.74 -33.52 -11.58
CA GLU A 345 -1.13 -32.75 -10.46
C GLU A 345 -2.19 -32.31 -9.45
N ILE A 346 -3.33 -31.81 -9.90
CA ILE A 346 -4.50 -31.52 -9.04
C ILE A 346 -5.00 -32.78 -8.33
N ALA A 347 -5.04 -33.93 -9.01
CA ALA A 347 -5.44 -35.18 -8.40
C ALA A 347 -4.42 -35.67 -7.35
N ALA A 348 -3.11 -35.49 -7.61
CA ALA A 348 -2.03 -35.80 -6.68
C ALA A 348 -2.10 -34.90 -5.43
N LEU A 349 -2.24 -33.60 -5.61
CA LEU A 349 -2.40 -32.62 -4.52
C LEU A 349 -3.66 -32.89 -3.68
N ARG A 350 -4.77 -33.28 -4.32
CA ARG A 350 -6.00 -33.69 -3.61
C ARG A 350 -5.81 -34.97 -2.79
N ALA A 351 -5.05 -35.93 -3.31
CA ALA A 351 -4.72 -37.15 -2.60
C ALA A 351 -3.80 -36.88 -1.40
N GLU A 352 -2.83 -35.98 -1.57
CA GLU A 352 -1.93 -35.53 -0.51
C GLU A 352 -2.68 -34.80 0.61
N LEU A 353 -3.59 -33.89 0.24
CA LEU A 353 -4.51 -33.21 1.16
C LEU A 353 -5.43 -34.19 1.90
N ALA A 354 -5.93 -35.25 1.23
CA ALA A 354 -6.74 -36.26 1.84
C ALA A 354 -5.91 -37.07 2.86
N THR A 355 -4.65 -37.37 2.52
CA THR A 355 -3.71 -38.06 3.41
C THR A 355 -3.36 -37.22 4.64
N MET A 356 -3.10 -35.90 4.43
CA MET A 356 -2.91 -34.95 5.52
C MET A 356 -4.12 -34.87 6.44
N ARG A 357 -5.34 -34.80 5.87
CA ARG A 357 -6.61 -34.75 6.63
C ARG A 357 -6.88 -36.06 7.39
N SER A 358 -6.40 -37.18 6.94
CA SER A 358 -6.51 -38.46 7.62
C SER A 358 -5.44 -38.68 8.69
N SER A 359 -4.41 -37.84 8.73
CA SER A 359 -3.29 -37.93 9.66
C SER A 359 -3.72 -37.77 11.12
N ARG A 360 -2.96 -38.41 12.05
CA ARG A 360 -3.20 -38.24 13.49
C ARG A 360 -3.09 -36.77 13.93
N GLY A 361 -2.19 -35.99 13.33
CA GLY A 361 -1.99 -34.56 13.61
C GLY A 361 -3.20 -33.71 13.24
N TRP A 362 -3.78 -33.97 12.07
CA TRP A 362 -5.00 -33.24 11.64
C TRP A 362 -6.21 -33.57 12.52
N ARG A 363 -6.39 -34.83 12.89
CA ARG A 363 -7.46 -35.25 13.81
C ARG A 363 -7.30 -34.63 15.20
N TRP A 364 -6.05 -34.45 15.65
CA TRP A 364 -5.73 -33.79 16.91
C TRP A 364 -6.05 -32.29 16.84
N LEU A 365 -5.71 -31.64 15.75
CA LEU A 365 -6.04 -30.24 15.48
C LEU A 365 -7.57 -30.01 15.42
N GLN A 366 -8.33 -30.89 14.79
CA GLN A 366 -9.79 -30.85 14.77
C GLN A 366 -10.41 -31.13 16.16
N ALA A 367 -9.81 -32.02 16.96
CA ALA A 367 -10.23 -32.25 18.33
C ALA A 367 -9.98 -31.03 19.23
N LEU A 368 -8.84 -30.35 19.07
CA LEU A 368 -8.55 -29.07 19.73
C LEU A 368 -9.54 -27.97 19.31
N ARG A 369 -9.87 -27.87 18.03
CA ARG A 369 -10.87 -26.92 17.52
C ARG A 369 -12.26 -27.19 18.10
N GLY A 370 -12.65 -28.46 18.28
CA GLY A 370 -13.89 -28.85 18.94
C GLY A 370 -13.93 -28.57 20.44
N LEU A 371 -12.77 -28.54 21.10
CA LEU A 371 -12.64 -28.19 22.52
C LEU A 371 -12.66 -26.67 22.76
N VAL A 372 -12.09 -25.89 21.84
CA VAL A 372 -12.08 -24.43 21.92
C VAL A 372 -13.45 -23.84 21.54
N GLY A 373 -14.18 -24.45 20.59
CA GLY A 373 -15.51 -24.01 20.14
C GLY A 373 -16.67 -24.34 21.11
N ARG A 374 -16.41 -25.02 22.25
CA ARG A 374 -17.44 -25.36 23.24
C ARG A 374 -17.41 -24.54 24.53
N ARG A 375 -16.61 -23.48 24.60
CA ARG A 375 -16.50 -22.60 25.76
C ARG A 375 -16.56 -21.13 25.41
N TRP A 376 -17.60 -20.71 24.70
CA TRP A 376 -18.07 -19.30 24.72
C TRP A 376 -19.54 -19.26 24.36
#